data_9f465f5d5b329e73801fb211ea3190ba
#
_entry.id   9f465f5d5b329e73801fb211ea3190ba
#
_cell.length_a   1.000
_cell.length_b   1.000
_cell.length_c   1.000
_cell.angle_alpha   90.00
_cell.angle_beta   90.00
_cell.angle_gamma   90.00
#
_symmetry.space_group_name_H-M   'P 1'
#
loop_
_entity.id
_entity.type
_entity.pdbx_description
1 polymer ?
#
loop_
_entity_poly.entity_id
_entity_poly.type
_entity_poly.pdbx_seq_one_letter_code
_entity_poly.pdbx_strand_id
1 'polypeptide(L)'
;AASDVYTGQGNNHRQFAFYPAGTDSNGNQSYYIKNRNSGLWMGVEDTDKNGRPSCKDKIIQTNQGNRKAWIITPAVIPKSGNEVEDLIKTDSGEAYFEMFKPGTIETINRNADSPTNGTKLHFCEMGTSSKWALEWIEEYQAYKIHAMTDGEKDLDKVWDVDGQSGLENVNIHIWEDQDNDNNYNTSNLWRFIRLSNGNYKIQSARTGKFVHDGQLDSYGHELSWLTQGNTGAEFELEFFASDGDKISYNYSQDWMAELPDDAVLSSVNLPGSHDAGTASIFEDFMAQASFTSCQKYYYEEQLNSGVRSFDIRCSAKSDDAALSDVRIIHGSETWACDNRDGTALTLENILDESVRYLNEHPTETIVMMVKQDDGSTEGLAKAIGRFIKSEVAAEKCHVWTGNEIPSVKEARGKIVFLRRYEIDTAKYDPADDGLQTRWFGIDLSKWDDYSYSDTKYAINIYEKDQYGTSVYAQDAYDQHAGGKLDYIEGTLAQTTGADDTNPIPSDSWIFNYTSCAKWLPFELTKEI
;
A
#
# COMPACT_ATOMS: atom_id res chain seq x y z
N ALA A 1 -39.78 17.04 6.38
CA ALA A 1 -39.53 16.63 5.00
C ALA A 1 -38.19 15.90 4.97
N ALA A 2 -38.21 14.64 4.63
CA ALA A 2 -36.97 13.89 4.36
C ALA A 2 -36.40 14.46 3.07
N SER A 3 -35.18 14.94 3.09
CA SER A 3 -34.47 15.33 1.89
C SER A 3 -33.38 14.28 1.62
N ASP A 4 -33.42 13.71 0.42
CA ASP A 4 -32.40 12.77 -0.04
C ASP A 4 -30.99 13.40 0.02
N VAL A 5 -30.00 12.61 0.36
CA VAL A 5 -28.62 13.03 0.35
C VAL A 5 -28.09 12.87 -1.08
N TYR A 6 -27.88 14.00 -1.76
CA TYR A 6 -27.32 13.98 -3.11
C TYR A 6 -25.80 14.17 -3.08
N THR A 7 -25.06 13.45 -3.91
CA THR A 7 -23.62 13.62 -4.12
C THR A 7 -23.32 14.65 -5.20
N GLY A 8 -22.47 15.65 -4.94
CA GLY A 8 -22.05 16.65 -5.92
C GLY A 8 -21.35 17.86 -5.28
N GLN A 9 -20.38 18.43 -5.98
CA GLN A 9 -19.52 19.50 -5.46
C GLN A 9 -20.22 20.85 -5.29
N GLY A 10 -19.83 21.60 -4.27
CA GLY A 10 -20.04 23.05 -4.20
C GLY A 10 -21.36 23.54 -3.60
N ASN A 11 -22.23 22.67 -3.06
CA ASN A 11 -23.50 23.09 -2.48
C ASN A 11 -23.53 22.95 -0.95
N ASN A 12 -23.89 24.01 -0.24
CA ASN A 12 -23.96 24.04 1.24
C ASN A 12 -24.90 22.96 1.83
N HIS A 13 -25.87 22.45 1.06
CA HIS A 13 -26.77 21.35 1.49
C HIS A 13 -26.02 20.04 1.74
N ARG A 14 -24.81 19.88 1.19
CA ARG A 14 -23.97 18.69 1.26
C ARG A 14 -22.80 18.84 2.25
N GLN A 15 -22.71 19.96 2.93
CA GLN A 15 -21.69 20.21 3.94
C GLN A 15 -22.24 19.94 5.32
N PHE A 16 -21.50 19.15 6.09
CA PHE A 16 -21.86 18.77 7.45
C PHE A 16 -20.73 19.11 8.41
N ALA A 17 -21.08 19.57 9.59
CA ALA A 17 -20.16 19.80 10.69
C ALA A 17 -20.35 18.70 11.74
N PHE A 18 -19.24 18.21 12.29
CA PHE A 18 -19.21 17.17 13.30
C PHE A 18 -18.87 17.77 14.65
N TYR A 19 -19.67 17.51 15.64
CA TYR A 19 -19.50 17.99 17.01
C TYR A 19 -19.34 16.81 17.95
N PRO A 20 -18.28 16.72 18.76
CA PRO A 20 -18.13 15.64 19.71
C PRO A 20 -19.38 15.47 20.59
N ALA A 21 -19.85 14.24 20.71
CA ALA A 21 -21.03 13.89 21.52
C ALA A 21 -20.65 13.06 22.76
N GLY A 22 -19.38 12.69 22.89
CA GLY A 22 -18.85 11.87 23.97
C GLY A 22 -18.40 10.50 23.47
N THR A 23 -18.02 9.65 24.39
CA THR A 23 -17.59 8.27 24.14
C THR A 23 -18.69 7.30 24.56
N ASP A 24 -18.91 6.25 23.77
CA ASP A 24 -19.84 5.18 24.15
C ASP A 24 -19.25 4.27 25.24
N SER A 25 -20.01 3.26 25.67
CA SER A 25 -19.57 2.28 26.69
C SER A 25 -18.36 1.44 26.26
N ASN A 26 -18.05 1.40 24.96
CA ASN A 26 -16.96 0.64 24.37
C ASN A 26 -15.72 1.50 24.05
N GLY A 27 -15.76 2.78 24.44
CA GLY A 27 -14.67 3.72 24.19
C GLY A 27 -14.69 4.38 22.81
N ASN A 28 -15.71 4.15 21.96
CA ASN A 28 -15.77 4.76 20.63
C ASN A 28 -16.23 6.21 20.72
N GLN A 29 -15.51 7.11 20.08
CA GLN A 29 -15.89 8.51 19.97
C GLN A 29 -17.15 8.65 19.11
N SER A 30 -18.17 9.35 19.65
CA SER A 30 -19.40 9.66 18.91
C SER A 30 -19.51 11.15 18.61
N TYR A 31 -20.30 11.47 17.57
CA TYR A 31 -20.48 12.82 17.06
C TYR A 31 -21.93 13.15 16.81
N TYR A 32 -22.33 14.41 17.04
CA TYR A 32 -23.54 14.99 16.49
C TYR A 32 -23.19 15.60 15.12
N ILE A 33 -24.03 15.35 14.13
CA ILE A 33 -23.81 15.81 12.75
C ILE A 33 -24.82 16.91 12.44
N LYS A 34 -24.35 18.06 11.98
CA LYS A 34 -25.17 19.23 11.68
C LYS A 34 -25.01 19.64 10.22
N ASN A 35 -26.13 19.77 9.49
CA ASN A 35 -26.08 20.29 8.14
C ASN A 35 -25.79 21.80 8.14
N ARG A 36 -24.85 22.22 7.31
CA ARG A 36 -24.38 23.60 7.26
C ARG A 36 -25.44 24.56 6.70
N ASN A 37 -26.24 24.12 5.75
CA ASN A 37 -27.22 24.96 5.08
C ASN A 37 -28.47 25.15 5.92
N SER A 38 -29.07 24.06 6.38
CA SER A 38 -30.32 24.11 7.14
C SER A 38 -30.11 24.46 8.62
N GLY A 39 -28.91 24.28 9.14
CA GLY A 39 -28.64 24.38 10.57
C GLY A 39 -29.30 23.28 11.42
N LEU A 40 -29.92 22.29 10.77
CA LEU A 40 -30.57 21.17 11.43
C LEU A 40 -29.56 20.02 11.68
N TRP A 41 -29.88 19.16 12.61
CA TRP A 41 -29.06 18.03 13.04
C TRP A 41 -29.54 16.73 12.41
N MET A 42 -28.65 15.79 12.25
CA MET A 42 -29.02 14.43 11.87
C MET A 42 -29.70 13.70 13.03
N GLY A 43 -30.79 13.05 12.75
CA GLY A 43 -31.56 12.22 13.65
C GLY A 43 -32.18 11.04 12.87
N VAL A 44 -32.99 10.27 13.56
CA VAL A 44 -33.72 9.12 13.02
C VAL A 44 -35.21 9.40 13.13
N GLU A 45 -35.97 9.07 12.08
CA GLU A 45 -37.43 9.40 12.01
C GLU A 45 -38.23 8.64 13.06
N ASP A 46 -37.88 7.38 13.28
CA ASP A 46 -38.55 6.53 14.26
C ASP A 46 -37.56 5.71 15.06
N THR A 47 -37.89 5.41 16.27
CA THR A 47 -37.15 4.51 17.14
C THR A 47 -38.11 3.53 17.78
N ASP A 48 -37.68 2.29 18.00
CA ASP A 48 -38.47 1.32 18.75
C ASP A 48 -38.83 1.86 20.16
N LYS A 49 -39.67 1.10 20.88
CA LYS A 49 -40.10 1.48 22.23
C LYS A 49 -38.94 1.67 23.23
N ASN A 50 -37.74 1.21 22.89
CA ASN A 50 -36.52 1.32 23.67
C ASN A 50 -35.59 2.43 23.17
N GLY A 51 -36.03 3.24 22.20
CA GLY A 51 -35.25 4.31 21.59
C GLY A 51 -34.17 3.83 20.64
N ARG A 52 -34.21 2.59 20.16
CA ARG A 52 -33.24 2.01 19.22
C ARG A 52 -33.73 2.22 17.78
N PRO A 53 -32.88 2.72 16.89
CA PRO A 53 -33.22 2.78 15.47
C PRO A 53 -33.33 1.36 14.88
N SER A 54 -34.33 1.16 14.06
CA SER A 54 -34.43 -0.03 13.21
C SER A 54 -33.73 0.19 11.88
N CYS A 55 -33.43 -0.85 11.15
CA CYS A 55 -32.79 -0.74 9.83
C CYS A 55 -33.65 -0.09 8.74
N LYS A 56 -34.94 0.11 9.05
CA LYS A 56 -35.89 0.80 8.15
C LYS A 56 -36.11 2.24 8.52
N ASP A 57 -35.48 2.73 9.60
CA ASP A 57 -35.66 4.09 10.06
C ASP A 57 -34.90 5.06 9.15
N LYS A 58 -35.59 6.05 8.68
CA LYS A 58 -35.00 7.07 7.82
C LYS A 58 -34.10 8.01 8.62
N ILE A 59 -32.98 8.35 8.05
CA ILE A 59 -32.15 9.45 8.53
C ILE A 59 -32.85 10.74 8.15
N ILE A 60 -33.10 11.59 9.14
CA ILE A 60 -33.80 12.86 8.97
C ILE A 60 -32.99 14.04 9.49
N GLN A 61 -33.36 15.23 9.02
CA GLN A 61 -32.92 16.47 9.65
C GLN A 61 -33.91 16.87 10.77
N THR A 62 -33.39 17.13 11.94
CA THR A 62 -34.19 17.43 13.14
C THR A 62 -33.58 18.59 13.94
N ASN A 63 -34.34 19.09 14.92
CA ASN A 63 -33.87 20.11 15.84
C ASN A 63 -32.85 19.51 16.86
N GLN A 64 -32.21 20.39 17.62
CA GLN A 64 -31.16 20.01 18.57
C GLN A 64 -31.62 18.99 19.64
N GLY A 65 -32.88 19.04 20.06
CA GLY A 65 -33.39 18.13 21.10
C GLY A 65 -33.54 16.69 20.66
N ASN A 66 -33.71 16.45 19.36
CA ASN A 66 -33.96 15.12 18.77
C ASN A 66 -32.75 14.59 17.97
N ARG A 67 -31.59 15.28 18.07
CA ARG A 67 -30.37 14.80 17.40
C ARG A 67 -29.92 13.47 17.98
N LYS A 68 -29.33 12.64 17.15
CA LYS A 68 -28.68 11.39 17.57
C LYS A 68 -27.17 11.53 17.51
N ALA A 69 -26.50 10.84 18.43
CA ALA A 69 -25.05 10.67 18.37
C ALA A 69 -24.73 9.51 17.41
N TRP A 70 -23.71 9.70 16.56
CA TRP A 70 -23.29 8.78 15.54
C TRP A 70 -21.85 8.38 15.81
N ILE A 71 -21.56 7.09 15.75
CA ILE A 71 -20.19 6.60 15.68
C ILE A 71 -19.80 6.62 14.20
N ILE A 72 -18.70 7.27 13.88
CA ILE A 72 -18.16 7.32 12.54
C ILE A 72 -17.00 6.35 12.49
N THR A 73 -17.21 5.23 11.83
CA THR A 73 -16.15 4.27 11.56
C THR A 73 -15.63 4.55 10.16
N PRO A 74 -14.32 4.81 9.99
CA PRO A 74 -13.74 4.92 8.66
C PRO A 74 -14.00 3.62 7.89
N ALA A 75 -14.76 3.68 6.82
CA ALA A 75 -14.84 2.59 5.86
C ALA A 75 -13.71 2.78 4.87
N VAL A 76 -12.78 1.84 4.81
CA VAL A 76 -11.85 1.76 3.68
C VAL A 76 -12.64 1.17 2.53
N ILE A 77 -13.09 2.04 1.64
CA ILE A 77 -13.71 1.61 0.38
C ILE A 77 -12.55 1.20 -0.53
N PRO A 78 -12.53 -0.01 -1.10
CA PRO A 78 -11.53 -0.38 -2.09
C PRO A 78 -11.48 0.66 -3.21
N LYS A 79 -10.29 1.09 -3.62
CA LYS A 79 -10.11 2.20 -4.57
C LYS A 79 -10.79 1.94 -5.92
N SER A 80 -10.78 0.70 -6.38
CA SER A 80 -11.40 0.27 -7.64
C SER A 80 -12.85 -0.17 -7.48
N GLY A 81 -13.35 -0.31 -6.26
CA GLY A 81 -14.64 -0.93 -5.97
C GLY A 81 -14.64 -2.45 -6.06
N ASN A 82 -13.69 -3.06 -6.74
CA ASN A 82 -13.63 -4.48 -7.04
C ASN A 82 -12.30 -5.13 -6.66
N GLU A 83 -11.52 -4.50 -5.79
CA GLU A 83 -10.14 -4.93 -5.51
C GLU A 83 -10.01 -6.43 -5.22
N VAL A 84 -10.88 -6.97 -4.37
CA VAL A 84 -10.87 -8.41 -4.03
C VAL A 84 -11.51 -9.26 -5.14
N GLU A 85 -12.53 -8.77 -5.81
CA GLU A 85 -13.16 -9.48 -6.93
C GLU A 85 -12.24 -9.53 -8.14
N ASP A 86 -11.52 -8.45 -8.45
CA ASP A 86 -10.54 -8.41 -9.54
C ASP A 86 -9.39 -9.39 -9.31
N LEU A 87 -9.01 -9.62 -8.04
CA LEU A 87 -8.02 -10.64 -7.66
C LEU A 87 -8.48 -12.07 -7.93
N ILE A 88 -9.78 -12.32 -7.95
CA ILE A 88 -10.37 -13.66 -8.14
C ILE A 88 -10.69 -13.93 -9.60
N LYS A 89 -10.89 -12.89 -10.42
CA LYS A 89 -11.14 -13.02 -11.85
C LYS A 89 -9.88 -13.47 -12.57
N THR A 90 -9.94 -14.64 -13.17
CA THR A 90 -8.92 -15.13 -14.07
C THR A 90 -9.44 -15.14 -15.50
N ASP A 91 -8.55 -15.05 -16.49
CA ASP A 91 -8.91 -15.14 -17.92
C ASP A 91 -9.56 -16.48 -18.29
N SER A 92 -9.48 -17.48 -17.41
CA SER A 92 -9.94 -18.86 -17.62
C SER A 92 -11.27 -19.22 -16.95
N GLY A 93 -11.93 -18.29 -16.22
CA GLY A 93 -13.24 -18.55 -15.63
C GLY A 93 -13.34 -18.32 -14.12
N GLU A 94 -14.27 -19.01 -13.47
CA GLU A 94 -14.59 -18.80 -12.06
C GLU A 94 -13.43 -19.17 -11.14
N ALA A 95 -13.07 -18.25 -10.25
CA ALA A 95 -12.11 -18.46 -9.19
C ALA A 95 -12.82 -18.50 -7.84
N TYR A 96 -12.18 -19.12 -6.85
CA TYR A 96 -12.64 -19.11 -5.47
C TYR A 96 -11.52 -18.69 -4.53
N PHE A 97 -11.84 -18.43 -3.29
CA PHE A 97 -10.86 -18.13 -2.26
C PHE A 97 -11.13 -18.90 -0.97
N GLU A 98 -10.07 -19.04 -0.20
CA GLU A 98 -10.11 -19.57 1.16
C GLU A 98 -9.58 -18.52 2.13
N MET A 99 -10.11 -18.49 3.33
CA MET A 99 -9.74 -17.55 4.38
C MET A 99 -9.09 -18.29 5.54
N PHE A 100 -7.82 -18.02 5.75
CA PHE A 100 -7.01 -18.65 6.79
C PHE A 100 -6.91 -17.77 8.04
N LYS A 101 -6.80 -18.41 9.18
CA LYS A 101 -6.29 -17.78 10.39
C LYS A 101 -4.79 -17.56 10.22
N PRO A 102 -4.28 -16.32 10.31
CA PRO A 102 -2.90 -16.01 9.96
C PRO A 102 -1.86 -16.89 10.66
N GLY A 103 -0.93 -17.43 9.87
CA GLY A 103 0.14 -18.28 10.35
C GLY A 103 -0.30 -19.70 10.76
N THR A 104 -1.51 -20.13 10.39
CA THR A 104 -2.02 -21.48 10.64
C THR A 104 -2.55 -22.12 9.34
N ILE A 105 -2.92 -23.40 9.43
CA ILE A 105 -3.61 -24.12 8.35
C ILE A 105 -5.14 -24.14 8.55
N GLU A 106 -5.65 -23.45 9.57
CA GLU A 106 -7.07 -23.38 9.85
C GLU A 106 -7.77 -22.40 8.90
N THR A 107 -8.80 -22.89 8.19
CA THR A 107 -9.63 -22.10 7.28
C THR A 107 -11.03 -21.89 7.86
N ILE A 108 -11.71 -20.84 7.37
CA ILE A 108 -13.12 -20.67 7.64
C ILE A 108 -13.92 -21.72 6.87
N ASN A 109 -14.62 -22.56 7.60
CA ASN A 109 -15.46 -23.62 7.09
C ASN A 109 -16.93 -23.42 7.49
N ARG A 110 -17.82 -23.92 6.66
CA ARG A 110 -19.21 -24.19 7.02
C ARG A 110 -19.34 -25.61 7.53
N ASN A 111 -20.27 -25.82 8.44
CA ASN A 111 -20.47 -27.14 9.07
C ASN A 111 -21.30 -28.11 8.20
N ALA A 112 -21.27 -27.95 6.88
CA ALA A 112 -21.93 -28.83 5.93
C ALA A 112 -21.48 -28.53 4.49
N ASP A 113 -21.34 -29.56 3.65
CA ASP A 113 -21.03 -29.40 2.22
C ASP A 113 -22.19 -28.74 1.45
N SER A 114 -23.44 -29.07 1.82
CA SER A 114 -24.64 -28.40 1.32
C SER A 114 -25.28 -27.61 2.46
N PRO A 115 -24.96 -26.33 2.61
CA PRO A 115 -25.40 -25.54 3.76
C PRO A 115 -26.90 -25.24 3.70
N THR A 116 -27.55 -25.37 4.86
CA THR A 116 -28.91 -24.90 5.07
C THR A 116 -28.93 -23.58 5.83
N ASN A 117 -30.05 -22.87 5.86
CA ASN A 117 -30.20 -21.66 6.64
C ASN A 117 -29.83 -21.88 8.10
N GLY A 118 -28.99 -20.98 8.64
CA GLY A 118 -28.46 -21.10 10.01
C GLY A 118 -27.20 -21.95 10.14
N THR A 119 -26.63 -22.48 9.04
CA THR A 119 -25.35 -23.18 9.09
C THR A 119 -24.26 -22.22 9.58
N LYS A 120 -23.63 -22.54 10.69
CA LYS A 120 -22.62 -21.71 11.34
C LYS A 120 -21.26 -21.84 10.66
N LEU A 121 -20.48 -20.78 10.77
CA LEU A 121 -19.11 -20.68 10.28
C LEU A 121 -18.12 -20.83 11.43
N HIS A 122 -17.00 -21.51 11.20
CA HIS A 122 -15.96 -21.75 12.19
C HIS A 122 -14.62 -21.99 11.55
N PHE A 123 -13.55 -21.83 12.32
CA PHE A 123 -12.23 -22.26 11.89
C PHE A 123 -12.05 -23.76 12.11
N CYS A 124 -11.49 -24.44 11.13
CA CYS A 124 -10.97 -25.80 11.29
C CYS A 124 -9.84 -26.07 10.30
N GLU A 125 -9.07 -27.12 10.51
CA GLU A 125 -8.13 -27.62 9.53
C GLU A 125 -8.86 -27.97 8.22
N MET A 126 -8.21 -27.74 7.10
CA MET A 126 -8.75 -27.78 5.73
C MET A 126 -9.84 -28.84 5.52
N GLY A 127 -11.03 -28.38 5.20
CA GLY A 127 -12.18 -29.20 4.86
C GLY A 127 -12.68 -28.88 3.44
N THR A 128 -13.57 -29.73 2.91
CA THR A 128 -14.18 -29.53 1.57
C THR A 128 -15.12 -28.32 1.50
N SER A 129 -15.48 -27.75 2.66
CA SER A 129 -16.48 -26.69 2.81
C SER A 129 -15.86 -25.31 3.08
N SER A 130 -14.57 -25.11 2.75
CA SER A 130 -13.81 -23.87 3.01
C SER A 130 -13.80 -22.88 1.84
N LYS A 131 -14.39 -23.24 0.71
CA LYS A 131 -14.34 -22.46 -0.52
C LYS A 131 -15.46 -21.42 -0.59
N TRP A 132 -15.08 -20.20 -1.00
CA TRP A 132 -15.96 -19.03 -1.04
C TRP A 132 -15.84 -18.30 -2.36
N ALA A 133 -16.93 -17.68 -2.80
CA ALA A 133 -16.96 -16.80 -3.98
C ALA A 133 -17.50 -15.43 -3.60
N LEU A 134 -17.10 -14.39 -4.33
CA LEU A 134 -17.52 -13.01 -4.10
C LEU A 134 -18.49 -12.52 -5.20
N GLU A 135 -19.38 -11.63 -4.80
CA GLU A 135 -20.19 -10.81 -5.69
C GLU A 135 -20.11 -9.36 -5.22
N TRP A 136 -19.67 -8.47 -6.11
CA TRP A 136 -19.59 -7.03 -5.82
C TRP A 136 -20.95 -6.36 -5.99
N ILE A 137 -21.37 -5.59 -4.99
CA ILE A 137 -22.60 -4.80 -5.01
C ILE A 137 -22.23 -3.32 -5.02
N GLU A 138 -22.25 -2.74 -6.20
CA GLU A 138 -21.79 -1.36 -6.48
C GLU A 138 -22.50 -0.31 -5.62
N GLU A 139 -23.82 -0.43 -5.45
CA GLU A 139 -24.63 0.52 -4.68
C GLU A 139 -24.16 0.66 -3.22
N TYR A 140 -23.65 -0.43 -2.63
CA TYR A 140 -23.23 -0.49 -1.23
C TYR A 140 -21.72 -0.47 -1.04
N GLN A 141 -20.96 -0.51 -2.12
CA GLN A 141 -19.49 -0.62 -2.07
C GLN A 141 -19.07 -1.75 -1.12
N ALA A 142 -19.62 -2.93 -1.34
CA ALA A 142 -19.46 -4.09 -0.49
C ALA A 142 -19.69 -5.39 -1.27
N TYR A 143 -19.25 -6.49 -0.70
CA TYR A 143 -19.33 -7.83 -1.28
C TYR A 143 -20.40 -8.66 -0.59
N LYS A 144 -21.07 -9.53 -1.34
CA LYS A 144 -21.64 -10.76 -0.82
C LYS A 144 -20.57 -11.85 -0.83
N ILE A 145 -20.57 -12.70 0.20
CA ILE A 145 -19.69 -13.86 0.30
C ILE A 145 -20.57 -15.10 0.15
N HIS A 146 -20.47 -15.73 -1.01
CA HIS A 146 -21.24 -16.92 -1.36
C HIS A 146 -20.52 -18.20 -0.93
N ALA A 147 -21.27 -19.20 -0.53
CA ALA A 147 -20.75 -20.56 -0.43
C ALA A 147 -20.47 -21.13 -1.82
N MET A 148 -19.46 -22.01 -1.92
CA MET A 148 -19.23 -22.82 -3.12
C MET A 148 -19.79 -24.22 -2.89
N THR A 149 -20.69 -24.67 -3.74
CA THR A 149 -21.31 -26.02 -3.68
C THR A 149 -21.03 -26.73 -4.99
N ASP A 150 -20.50 -27.95 -4.92
CA ASP A 150 -20.13 -28.75 -6.10
C ASP A 150 -19.17 -28.03 -7.10
N GLY A 151 -18.33 -27.13 -6.58
CA GLY A 151 -17.38 -26.35 -7.38
C GLY A 151 -17.95 -25.08 -8.01
N GLU A 152 -19.23 -24.79 -7.80
CA GLU A 152 -19.92 -23.60 -8.32
C GLU A 152 -20.37 -22.66 -7.19
N LYS A 153 -20.46 -21.37 -7.52
CA LYS A 153 -21.01 -20.37 -6.61
C LYS A 153 -22.50 -20.62 -6.35
N ASP A 154 -22.86 -20.86 -5.09
CA ASP A 154 -24.24 -21.00 -4.66
C ASP A 154 -24.89 -19.61 -4.55
N LEU A 155 -25.68 -19.22 -5.53
CA LEU A 155 -26.32 -17.91 -5.58
C LEU A 155 -27.31 -17.68 -4.46
N ASP A 156 -27.83 -18.76 -3.85
CA ASP A 156 -28.83 -18.67 -2.80
C ASP A 156 -28.26 -18.68 -1.38
N LYS A 157 -26.95 -18.92 -1.22
CA LYS A 157 -26.31 -19.13 0.09
C LYS A 157 -25.18 -18.16 0.35
N VAL A 158 -25.40 -17.21 1.23
CA VAL A 158 -24.47 -16.13 1.57
C VAL A 158 -24.17 -16.05 3.05
N TRP A 159 -23.07 -15.41 3.40
CA TRP A 159 -22.81 -15.03 4.80
C TRP A 159 -23.79 -13.97 5.25
N ASP A 160 -24.45 -14.20 6.39
CA ASP A 160 -25.41 -13.27 6.98
C ASP A 160 -25.18 -13.13 8.49
N VAL A 161 -25.54 -11.98 9.05
CA VAL A 161 -25.54 -11.75 10.50
C VAL A 161 -26.87 -12.22 11.09
N ASP A 162 -26.83 -13.18 11.99
CA ASP A 162 -28.02 -13.81 12.60
C ASP A 162 -29.02 -12.76 13.13
N GLY A 163 -30.25 -12.89 12.71
CA GLY A 163 -31.35 -11.99 13.09
C GLY A 163 -31.14 -10.56 12.64
N GLN A 164 -30.22 -10.28 11.68
CA GLN A 164 -29.87 -8.93 11.22
C GLN A 164 -29.46 -8.00 12.40
N SER A 165 -28.90 -8.57 13.45
CA SER A 165 -28.64 -7.88 14.71
C SER A 165 -27.45 -6.92 14.60
N GLY A 166 -27.55 -5.76 15.24
CA GLY A 166 -26.44 -4.84 15.46
C GLY A 166 -25.63 -5.08 16.73
N LEU A 167 -25.92 -6.16 17.47
CA LEU A 167 -25.26 -6.48 18.74
C LEU A 167 -23.90 -7.16 18.52
N GLU A 168 -23.05 -7.13 19.56
CA GLU A 168 -21.83 -7.92 19.60
C GLU A 168 -22.12 -9.39 19.91
N ASN A 169 -21.16 -10.26 19.55
CA ASN A 169 -21.20 -11.70 19.79
C ASN A 169 -22.41 -12.39 19.14
N VAL A 170 -22.94 -11.83 18.07
CA VAL A 170 -23.97 -12.44 17.24
C VAL A 170 -23.31 -13.29 16.18
N ASN A 171 -23.82 -14.50 15.97
CA ASN A 171 -23.25 -15.43 14.99
C ASN A 171 -23.29 -14.86 13.56
N ILE A 172 -22.28 -15.22 12.81
CA ILE A 172 -22.27 -15.14 11.36
C ILE A 172 -22.54 -16.55 10.84
N HIS A 173 -23.51 -16.69 9.96
CA HIS A 173 -23.98 -17.96 9.48
C HIS A 173 -24.29 -17.90 7.97
N ILE A 174 -24.56 -19.04 7.37
CA ILE A 174 -25.09 -19.10 6.02
C ILE A 174 -26.61 -18.91 6.06
N TRP A 175 -27.10 -18.07 5.19
CA TRP A 175 -28.54 -17.85 5.00
C TRP A 175 -28.87 -17.72 3.52
N GLU A 176 -30.17 -17.89 3.18
CA GLU A 176 -30.65 -17.58 1.85
C GLU A 176 -30.43 -16.10 1.51
N ASP A 177 -29.97 -15.84 0.30
CA ASP A 177 -29.96 -14.51 -0.24
C ASP A 177 -31.39 -14.03 -0.47
N GLN A 178 -31.86 -13.10 0.36
CA GLN A 178 -33.23 -12.61 0.35
C GLN A 178 -33.37 -11.30 -0.43
N ASP A 179 -32.42 -10.99 -1.30
CA ASP A 179 -32.52 -9.82 -2.12
C ASP A 179 -33.68 -9.94 -3.12
N ASN A 180 -34.31 -8.82 -3.36
CA ASN A 180 -35.27 -8.66 -4.45
C ASN A 180 -34.96 -7.38 -5.21
N ASP A 181 -35.50 -7.25 -6.43
CA ASP A 181 -35.16 -6.23 -7.44
C ASP A 181 -35.08 -4.77 -6.95
N ASN A 182 -35.41 -4.48 -5.70
CA ASN A 182 -35.42 -3.13 -5.15
C ASN A 182 -34.98 -3.02 -3.69
N ASN A 183 -34.49 -4.07 -3.06
CA ASN A 183 -34.13 -4.03 -1.63
C ASN A 183 -33.11 -5.10 -1.25
N TYR A 184 -31.88 -4.69 -1.12
CA TYR A 184 -30.79 -5.54 -0.67
C TYR A 184 -30.86 -5.80 0.84
N ASN A 185 -30.65 -7.05 1.23
CA ASN A 185 -30.44 -7.41 2.62
C ASN A 185 -29.03 -7.02 3.05
N THR A 186 -28.87 -5.84 3.66
CA THR A 186 -27.56 -5.32 4.04
C THR A 186 -26.85 -6.10 5.15
N SER A 187 -27.50 -7.11 5.78
CA SER A 187 -26.85 -7.97 6.77
C SER A 187 -25.91 -9.01 6.15
N ASN A 188 -26.01 -9.24 4.84
CA ASN A 188 -25.16 -10.13 4.06
C ASN A 188 -24.07 -9.39 3.26
N LEU A 189 -23.87 -8.09 3.52
CA LEU A 189 -22.89 -7.26 2.82
C LEU A 189 -21.63 -7.03 3.69
N TRP A 190 -20.47 -7.23 3.07
CA TRP A 190 -19.17 -7.26 3.74
C TRP A 190 -18.15 -6.38 3.03
N ARG A 191 -17.25 -5.76 3.80
CA ARG A 191 -16.09 -5.01 3.30
C ARG A 191 -14.81 -5.67 3.75
N PHE A 192 -13.89 -5.85 2.84
CA PHE A 192 -12.55 -6.34 3.10
C PHE A 192 -11.62 -5.15 3.33
N ILE A 193 -11.04 -5.06 4.52
CA ILE A 193 -10.14 -3.98 4.90
C ILE A 193 -8.74 -4.57 4.97
N ARG A 194 -7.91 -4.23 3.99
CA ARG A 194 -6.53 -4.68 3.93
C ARG A 194 -5.69 -3.99 4.99
N LEU A 195 -4.84 -4.76 5.66
CA LEU A 195 -3.90 -4.30 6.66
C LEU A 195 -2.50 -4.16 6.05
N SER A 196 -1.62 -3.42 6.74
CA SER A 196 -0.24 -3.22 6.31
C SER A 196 0.61 -4.49 6.24
N ASN A 197 0.23 -5.56 6.96
CA ASN A 197 0.87 -6.87 6.91
C ASN A 197 0.33 -7.79 5.80
N GLY A 198 -0.54 -7.28 4.90
CA GLY A 198 -1.15 -8.04 3.83
C GLY A 198 -2.43 -8.80 4.20
N ASN A 199 -2.71 -8.97 5.49
CA ASN A 199 -3.94 -9.61 5.97
C ASN A 199 -5.15 -8.69 5.79
N TYR A 200 -6.34 -9.25 6.03
CA TYR A 200 -7.60 -8.54 5.92
C TYR A 200 -8.39 -8.59 7.23
N LYS A 201 -9.16 -7.55 7.48
CA LYS A 201 -10.31 -7.59 8.39
C LYS A 201 -11.58 -7.52 7.56
N ILE A 202 -12.59 -8.28 7.96
CA ILE A 202 -13.88 -8.33 7.27
C ILE A 202 -14.89 -7.56 8.13
N GLN A 203 -15.52 -6.53 7.55
CA GLN A 203 -16.45 -5.65 8.24
C GLN A 203 -17.85 -5.78 7.66
N SER A 204 -18.86 -5.97 8.51
CA SER A 204 -20.26 -5.87 8.08
C SER A 204 -20.56 -4.44 7.58
N ALA A 205 -21.03 -4.32 6.36
CA ALA A 205 -21.42 -3.05 5.77
C ALA A 205 -22.59 -2.40 6.51
N ARG A 206 -23.44 -3.22 7.13
CA ARG A 206 -24.61 -2.77 7.89
C ARG A 206 -24.27 -2.24 9.27
N THR A 207 -23.50 -3.00 10.04
CA THR A 207 -23.29 -2.72 11.47
C THR A 207 -21.99 -1.98 11.75
N GLY A 208 -21.03 -1.99 10.81
CA GLY A 208 -19.68 -1.51 11.00
C GLY A 208 -18.82 -2.41 11.91
N LYS A 209 -19.39 -3.52 12.41
CA LYS A 209 -18.67 -4.49 13.23
C LYS A 209 -17.84 -5.44 12.37
N PHE A 210 -16.81 -6.00 12.97
CA PHE A 210 -15.89 -6.89 12.29
C PHE A 210 -16.24 -8.35 12.56
N VAL A 211 -15.91 -9.22 11.61
CA VAL A 211 -15.89 -10.65 11.81
C VAL A 211 -14.83 -10.97 12.87
N HIS A 212 -15.23 -11.75 13.86
CA HIS A 212 -14.43 -12.07 15.01
C HIS A 212 -14.45 -13.59 15.25
N ASP A 213 -13.31 -14.12 15.65
CA ASP A 213 -13.20 -15.50 16.14
C ASP A 213 -14.01 -15.62 17.43
N GLY A 214 -14.97 -16.53 17.43
CA GLY A 214 -16.06 -16.53 18.40
C GLY A 214 -15.64 -16.93 19.81
N GLN A 215 -16.53 -16.70 20.72
CA GLN A 215 -16.36 -17.04 22.13
C GLN A 215 -16.51 -18.54 22.38
N LEU A 216 -15.89 -19.02 23.45
CA LEU A 216 -16.15 -20.32 24.05
C LEU A 216 -17.66 -20.51 24.28
N ASP A 217 -18.15 -21.72 24.09
CA ASP A 217 -19.52 -22.05 24.49
C ASP A 217 -19.72 -21.88 26.01
N SER A 218 -20.95 -22.00 26.48
CA SER A 218 -21.29 -21.88 27.92
C SER A 218 -20.63 -22.94 28.81
N TYR A 219 -19.94 -23.90 28.22
CA TYR A 219 -19.21 -24.98 28.90
C TYR A 219 -17.69 -24.84 28.78
N GLY A 220 -17.21 -23.77 28.12
CA GLY A 220 -15.78 -23.52 27.94
C GLY A 220 -15.12 -24.36 26.85
N HIS A 221 -15.90 -24.96 25.93
CA HIS A 221 -15.36 -25.65 24.77
C HIS A 221 -15.04 -24.62 23.65
N GLU A 222 -13.90 -24.78 23.03
CA GLU A 222 -13.51 -24.02 21.86
C GLU A 222 -14.31 -24.41 20.61
N LEU A 223 -15.59 -24.07 20.59
CA LEU A 223 -16.36 -24.00 19.37
C LEU A 223 -16.29 -22.54 18.87
N SER A 224 -15.25 -22.21 18.15
CA SER A 224 -15.03 -20.88 17.63
C SER A 224 -15.93 -20.58 16.42
N TRP A 225 -17.23 -20.46 16.70
CA TRP A 225 -18.14 -19.92 15.70
C TRP A 225 -17.77 -18.47 15.39
N LEU A 226 -17.76 -18.11 14.12
CA LEU A 226 -17.57 -16.72 13.76
C LEU A 226 -18.73 -15.86 14.27
N THR A 227 -18.39 -14.75 14.88
CA THR A 227 -19.33 -13.76 15.38
C THR A 227 -18.92 -12.36 14.90
N GLN A 228 -19.80 -11.38 15.04
CA GLN A 228 -19.40 -9.99 14.83
C GLN A 228 -19.03 -9.31 16.15
N GLY A 229 -18.01 -8.45 16.13
CA GLY A 229 -17.53 -7.70 17.28
C GLY A 229 -16.90 -6.35 16.92
N ASN A 230 -16.58 -5.54 17.94
CA ASN A 230 -15.92 -4.25 17.73
C ASN A 230 -14.44 -4.43 17.38
N THR A 231 -13.80 -5.51 17.80
CA THR A 231 -12.45 -5.89 17.42
C THR A 231 -12.52 -7.06 16.45
N GLY A 232 -11.97 -6.89 15.23
CA GLY A 232 -11.98 -7.92 14.21
C GLY A 232 -10.79 -8.87 14.31
N ALA A 233 -11.00 -10.15 13.98
CA ALA A 233 -9.92 -11.06 13.66
C ALA A 233 -9.26 -10.65 12.34
N GLU A 234 -8.02 -11.06 12.17
CA GLU A 234 -7.29 -10.94 10.90
C GLU A 234 -7.44 -12.24 10.11
N PHE A 235 -7.46 -12.11 8.78
CA PHE A 235 -7.61 -13.21 7.85
C PHE A 235 -6.54 -13.10 6.77
N GLU A 236 -5.91 -14.20 6.44
CA GLU A 236 -5.10 -14.35 5.24
C GLU A 236 -5.99 -14.92 4.13
N LEU A 237 -5.97 -14.33 2.95
CA LEU A 237 -6.78 -14.76 1.81
C LEU A 237 -5.90 -15.48 0.81
N GLU A 238 -6.28 -16.69 0.44
CA GLU A 238 -5.68 -17.43 -0.67
C GLU A 238 -6.69 -17.63 -1.79
N PHE A 239 -6.25 -17.36 -3.01
CA PHE A 239 -7.07 -17.39 -4.22
C PHE A 239 -6.70 -18.60 -5.07
N PHE A 240 -7.72 -19.21 -5.70
CA PHE A 240 -7.56 -20.39 -6.51
C PHE A 240 -8.37 -20.26 -7.79
N ALA A 241 -7.82 -20.72 -8.92
CA ALA A 241 -8.56 -20.92 -10.15
C ALA A 241 -9.58 -22.06 -10.01
N SER A 242 -10.54 -22.13 -10.91
CA SER A 242 -11.60 -23.16 -10.89
C SER A 242 -11.06 -24.58 -10.95
N ASP A 243 -9.89 -24.81 -11.56
CA ASP A 243 -9.18 -26.10 -11.60
C ASP A 243 -8.42 -26.45 -10.31
N GLY A 244 -8.38 -25.54 -9.36
CA GLY A 244 -7.73 -25.72 -8.05
C GLY A 244 -6.30 -25.23 -7.97
N ASP A 245 -5.75 -24.66 -9.05
CA ASP A 245 -4.43 -24.05 -9.01
C ASP A 245 -4.45 -22.76 -8.17
N LYS A 246 -3.52 -22.67 -7.22
CA LYS A 246 -3.39 -21.48 -6.40
C LYS A 246 -2.98 -20.27 -7.24
N ILE A 247 -3.78 -19.23 -7.20
CA ILE A 247 -3.45 -17.95 -7.81
C ILE A 247 -2.61 -17.17 -6.81
N SER A 248 -1.34 -17.02 -7.10
CA SER A 248 -0.46 -16.15 -6.31
C SER A 248 -0.65 -14.72 -6.79
N TYR A 249 -1.48 -13.97 -6.12
CA TYR A 249 -1.60 -12.53 -6.32
C TYR A 249 -1.11 -11.82 -5.07
N ASN A 250 -0.02 -11.09 -5.21
CA ASN A 250 0.43 -10.19 -4.18
C ASN A 250 0.33 -8.76 -4.71
N TYR A 251 -0.76 -8.08 -4.35
CA TYR A 251 -1.01 -6.71 -4.80
C TYR A 251 0.18 -5.78 -4.57
N SER A 252 0.91 -5.94 -3.48
CA SER A 252 2.09 -5.13 -3.23
C SER A 252 3.25 -5.43 -4.20
N GLN A 253 3.29 -6.62 -4.78
CA GLN A 253 4.32 -7.01 -5.74
C GLN A 253 4.00 -6.60 -7.18
N ASP A 254 2.72 -6.50 -7.54
CA ASP A 254 2.26 -6.23 -8.91
C ASP A 254 1.36 -4.99 -9.04
N TRP A 255 1.42 -4.07 -8.06
CA TRP A 255 0.51 -2.92 -8.01
C TRP A 255 0.64 -1.95 -9.18
N MET A 256 1.79 -1.92 -9.87
CA MET A 256 1.95 -1.07 -11.05
C MET A 256 1.20 -1.63 -12.28
N ALA A 257 0.71 -2.87 -12.24
CA ALA A 257 -0.11 -3.44 -13.30
C ALA A 257 -1.36 -2.60 -13.59
N GLU A 258 -1.94 -1.99 -12.55
CA GLU A 258 -3.15 -1.15 -12.62
C GLU A 258 -2.90 0.26 -13.15
N LEU A 259 -1.65 0.66 -13.34
CA LEU A 259 -1.32 2.00 -13.82
C LEU A 259 -1.58 2.12 -15.32
N PRO A 260 -2.13 3.27 -15.78
CA PRO A 260 -2.29 3.53 -17.20
C PRO A 260 -0.94 3.50 -17.93
N ASP A 261 -0.88 2.79 -19.05
CA ASP A 261 0.31 2.63 -19.87
C ASP A 261 0.90 3.96 -20.37
N ASP A 262 0.05 4.95 -20.65
CA ASP A 262 0.41 6.28 -21.17
C ASP A 262 0.73 7.30 -20.07
N ALA A 263 0.56 6.95 -18.81
CA ALA A 263 0.97 7.81 -17.70
C ALA A 263 2.49 8.00 -17.72
N VAL A 264 2.96 9.22 -17.49
CA VAL A 264 4.38 9.50 -17.30
C VAL A 264 4.80 9.00 -15.92
N LEU A 265 5.92 8.29 -15.83
CA LEU A 265 6.35 7.67 -14.56
C LEU A 265 6.49 8.68 -13.42
N SER A 266 6.84 9.95 -13.71
CA SER A 266 6.90 11.02 -12.73
C SER A 266 5.55 11.45 -12.16
N SER A 267 4.44 11.11 -12.82
CA SER A 267 3.10 11.40 -12.31
C SER A 267 2.59 10.35 -11.31
N VAL A 268 3.35 9.27 -11.11
CA VAL A 268 3.02 8.18 -10.19
C VAL A 268 3.68 8.41 -8.84
N ASN A 269 2.91 8.30 -7.75
CA ASN A 269 3.46 8.30 -6.40
C ASN A 269 4.12 6.95 -6.12
N LEU A 270 5.44 6.89 -6.23
CA LEU A 270 6.21 5.69 -5.95
C LEU A 270 6.63 5.65 -4.48
N PRO A 271 6.31 4.57 -3.74
CA PRO A 271 6.94 4.32 -2.45
C PRO A 271 8.45 4.23 -2.61
N GLY A 272 9.19 5.02 -1.83
CA GLY A 272 10.65 5.10 -1.89
C GLY A 272 11.32 4.68 -0.59
N SER A 273 12.56 4.17 -0.70
CA SER A 273 13.41 3.76 0.41
C SER A 273 14.73 4.51 0.39
N HIS A 274 14.99 5.25 1.47
CA HIS A 274 16.26 5.95 1.70
C HIS A 274 17.31 4.95 2.21
N ASP A 275 18.54 5.01 1.70
CA ASP A 275 19.63 4.09 2.08
C ASP A 275 19.18 2.62 2.12
N ALA A 276 18.63 2.15 1.01
CA ALA A 276 17.85 0.91 0.93
C ALA A 276 18.60 -0.37 1.34
N GLY A 277 19.93 -0.36 1.29
CA GLY A 277 20.75 -1.52 1.63
C GLY A 277 21.11 -1.65 3.12
N THR A 278 20.67 -0.74 4.00
CA THR A 278 21.22 -0.60 5.36
C THR A 278 20.59 -1.50 6.43
N ALA A 279 19.74 -2.45 6.08
CA ALA A 279 19.05 -3.32 7.04
C ALA A 279 20.01 -4.14 7.95
N SER A 280 21.10 -4.66 7.38
CA SER A 280 22.06 -5.49 8.12
C SER A 280 22.87 -4.74 9.18
N ILE A 281 23.04 -3.43 9.02
CA ILE A 281 23.82 -2.62 9.99
C ILE A 281 23.15 -2.64 11.37
N PHE A 282 21.85 -2.89 11.44
CA PHE A 282 21.11 -2.92 12.70
C PHE A 282 21.45 -4.13 13.59
N GLU A 283 21.86 -5.26 13.00
CA GLU A 283 22.07 -6.50 13.72
C GLU A 283 23.43 -6.55 14.43
N ASP A 284 24.46 -5.88 13.88
CA ASP A 284 25.84 -6.04 14.31
C ASP A 284 26.34 -5.06 15.39
N PHE A 285 25.71 -3.88 15.58
CA PHE A 285 26.24 -2.86 16.51
C PHE A 285 25.18 -1.94 17.12
N MET A 286 24.60 -2.31 18.26
CA MET A 286 23.50 -1.57 18.90
C MET A 286 23.73 -0.07 19.15
N ALA A 287 24.96 0.39 19.35
CA ALA A 287 25.24 1.81 19.59
C ALA A 287 25.52 2.63 18.33
N GLN A 288 26.03 2.00 17.28
CA GLN A 288 26.41 2.65 16.02
C GLN A 288 25.35 2.46 14.95
N ALA A 289 24.61 1.35 14.98
CA ALA A 289 23.49 1.05 14.11
C ALA A 289 22.40 2.13 14.17
N SER A 290 22.20 2.78 15.31
CA SER A 290 21.20 3.84 15.48
C SER A 290 21.46 5.11 14.65
N PHE A 291 22.67 5.27 14.09
CA PHE A 291 23.05 6.42 13.27
C PHE A 291 23.14 6.12 11.77
N THR A 292 23.23 4.85 11.40
CA THR A 292 23.54 4.43 10.03
C THR A 292 22.53 3.45 9.45
N SER A 293 21.78 2.72 10.28
CA SER A 293 20.70 1.86 9.81
C SER A 293 19.45 2.68 9.53
N CYS A 294 19.13 2.85 8.25
CA CYS A 294 17.94 3.56 7.79
C CYS A 294 16.77 2.60 7.50
N GLN A 295 17.04 1.30 7.35
CA GLN A 295 16.05 0.31 6.97
C GLN A 295 16.02 -0.87 7.95
N LYS A 296 14.82 -1.44 8.12
CA LYS A 296 14.60 -2.67 8.88
C LYS A 296 14.53 -3.91 7.98
N TYR A 297 14.06 -3.71 6.74
CA TYR A 297 13.82 -4.77 5.78
C TYR A 297 14.94 -4.83 4.76
N TYR A 298 15.37 -6.05 4.42
CA TYR A 298 16.31 -6.28 3.32
C TYR A 298 15.70 -5.90 1.98
N TYR A 299 16.53 -5.69 0.97
CA TYR A 299 16.12 -5.18 -0.33
C TYR A 299 14.98 -5.98 -0.97
N GLU A 300 15.07 -7.31 -0.93
CA GLU A 300 14.00 -8.21 -1.41
C GLU A 300 12.66 -7.98 -0.68
N GLU A 301 12.70 -7.83 0.63
CA GLU A 301 11.49 -7.59 1.43
C GLU A 301 10.85 -6.24 1.12
N GLN A 302 11.66 -5.23 0.82
CA GLN A 302 11.18 -3.91 0.40
C GLN A 302 10.48 -4.01 -0.96
N LEU A 303 11.07 -4.71 -1.95
CA LEU A 303 10.43 -4.98 -3.25
C LEU A 303 9.09 -5.69 -3.07
N ASN A 304 9.05 -6.74 -2.27
CA ASN A 304 7.85 -7.52 -1.97
C ASN A 304 6.78 -6.70 -1.23
N SER A 305 7.20 -5.68 -0.48
CA SER A 305 6.29 -4.75 0.22
C SER A 305 5.76 -3.61 -0.67
N GLY A 306 6.15 -3.57 -1.95
CA GLY A 306 5.66 -2.57 -2.91
C GLY A 306 6.53 -1.35 -3.09
N VAL A 307 7.72 -1.29 -2.49
CA VAL A 307 8.68 -0.20 -2.74
C VAL A 307 9.20 -0.30 -4.17
N ARG A 308 9.27 0.83 -4.88
CA ARG A 308 9.70 0.90 -6.28
C ARG A 308 10.73 1.99 -6.57
N SER A 309 11.08 2.81 -5.59
CA SER A 309 12.15 3.80 -5.69
C SER A 309 13.19 3.55 -4.60
N PHE A 310 14.45 3.35 -4.98
CA PHE A 310 15.51 2.93 -4.07
C PHE A 310 16.72 3.86 -4.15
N ASP A 311 17.17 4.34 -2.99
CA ASP A 311 18.44 5.07 -2.83
C ASP A 311 19.53 4.06 -2.49
N ILE A 312 20.38 3.75 -3.47
CA ILE A 312 21.47 2.77 -3.38
C ILE A 312 22.79 3.51 -3.33
N ARG A 313 23.50 3.37 -2.22
CA ARG A 313 24.79 4.03 -1.99
C ARG A 313 25.93 3.05 -2.05
N CYS A 314 26.98 3.43 -2.78
CA CYS A 314 28.03 2.51 -3.21
C CYS A 314 29.42 3.01 -2.91
N SER A 315 30.36 2.05 -2.75
CA SER A 315 31.80 2.22 -2.84
C SER A 315 32.38 1.20 -3.82
N ALA A 316 33.11 1.67 -4.83
CA ALA A 316 33.88 0.80 -5.72
C ALA A 316 35.36 0.77 -5.27
N LYS A 317 35.90 -0.42 -5.05
CA LYS A 317 37.25 -0.59 -4.46
C LYS A 317 38.39 -0.16 -5.37
N SER A 318 38.20 -0.09 -6.68
CA SER A 318 39.22 0.23 -7.66
C SER A 318 38.63 0.85 -8.93
N ASP A 319 39.46 1.46 -9.78
CA ASP A 319 39.06 2.05 -11.06
C ASP A 319 38.58 1.02 -12.11
N ASP A 320 38.75 -0.26 -11.84
CA ASP A 320 38.29 -1.38 -12.69
C ASP A 320 37.50 -2.41 -11.87
N ALA A 321 36.63 -1.92 -10.96
CA ALA A 321 35.84 -2.78 -10.11
C ALA A 321 34.82 -3.61 -10.92
N ALA A 322 34.68 -4.91 -10.59
CA ALA A 322 33.53 -5.69 -11.00
C ALA A 322 32.31 -5.29 -10.14
N LEU A 323 31.10 -5.69 -10.54
CA LEU A 323 29.89 -5.42 -9.73
C LEU A 323 29.98 -6.03 -8.33
N SER A 324 30.58 -7.22 -8.22
CA SER A 324 30.85 -7.91 -6.94
C SER A 324 31.88 -7.19 -6.06
N ASP A 325 32.67 -6.25 -6.61
CA ASP A 325 33.62 -5.41 -5.88
C ASP A 325 33.05 -4.04 -5.50
N VAL A 326 31.82 -3.75 -5.91
CA VAL A 326 31.11 -2.52 -5.53
C VAL A 326 30.26 -2.82 -4.31
N ARG A 327 30.71 -2.36 -3.13
CA ARG A 327 30.01 -2.54 -1.86
C ARG A 327 28.83 -1.59 -1.73
N ILE A 328 27.75 -2.06 -1.13
CA ILE A 328 26.67 -1.20 -0.62
C ILE A 328 27.09 -0.71 0.77
N ILE A 329 26.98 0.60 0.98
CA ILE A 329 27.51 1.27 2.18
C ILE A 329 26.57 2.38 2.65
N HIS A 330 26.83 2.90 3.87
CA HIS A 330 26.27 4.17 4.32
C HIS A 330 27.44 5.15 4.59
N GLY A 331 27.62 6.14 3.72
CA GLY A 331 28.63 7.21 3.86
C GLY A 331 30.07 6.77 3.68
N SER A 332 30.50 5.62 4.18
CA SER A 332 31.87 5.10 4.00
C SER A 332 31.93 3.58 4.09
N GLU A 333 33.05 2.98 3.65
CA GLU A 333 33.26 1.52 3.76
C GLU A 333 33.27 0.99 5.21
N THR A 334 33.44 1.85 6.20
CA THR A 334 33.32 1.47 7.62
C THR A 334 31.88 1.02 7.95
N TRP A 335 30.89 1.51 7.20
CA TRP A 335 29.49 1.18 7.33
C TRP A 335 28.99 0.37 6.13
N ALA A 336 29.77 -0.65 5.77
CA ALA A 336 29.40 -1.57 4.70
C ALA A 336 28.25 -2.48 5.15
N CYS A 337 27.35 -2.73 4.23
CA CYS A 337 26.16 -3.56 4.44
C CYS A 337 26.45 -5.02 4.09
N ASP A 338 25.73 -5.94 4.74
CA ASP A 338 25.82 -7.37 4.48
C ASP A 338 24.46 -7.94 4.07
N ASN A 339 24.48 -9.06 3.38
CA ASN A 339 23.31 -9.88 3.13
C ASN A 339 22.83 -10.56 4.43
N ARG A 340 21.63 -11.10 4.42
CA ARG A 340 21.04 -11.81 5.57
C ARG A 340 21.90 -12.98 6.08
N ASP A 341 22.69 -13.60 5.20
CA ASP A 341 23.59 -14.70 5.53
C ASP A 341 24.98 -14.25 6.03
N GLY A 342 25.18 -12.94 6.20
CA GLY A 342 26.43 -12.34 6.64
C GLY A 342 27.50 -12.19 5.54
N THR A 343 27.16 -12.49 4.29
CA THR A 343 28.05 -12.19 3.15
C THR A 343 27.94 -10.73 2.76
N ALA A 344 29.00 -10.20 2.13
CA ALA A 344 29.05 -8.82 1.69
C ALA A 344 27.91 -8.46 0.74
N LEU A 345 27.10 -7.45 1.06
CA LEU A 345 26.11 -6.92 0.12
C LEU A 345 26.81 -6.04 -0.92
N THR A 346 26.60 -6.39 -2.18
CA THR A 346 27.23 -5.73 -3.34
C THR A 346 26.20 -5.20 -4.31
N LEU A 347 26.63 -4.33 -5.22
CA LEU A 347 25.76 -3.85 -6.30
C LEU A 347 25.30 -5.00 -7.23
N GLU A 348 26.13 -6.04 -7.38
CA GLU A 348 25.74 -7.26 -8.10
C GLU A 348 24.49 -7.90 -7.47
N ASN A 349 24.48 -8.08 -6.14
CA ASN A 349 23.32 -8.65 -5.45
C ASN A 349 22.04 -7.81 -5.65
N ILE A 350 22.14 -6.48 -5.57
CA ILE A 350 21.00 -5.57 -5.78
C ILE A 350 20.47 -5.66 -7.22
N LEU A 351 21.36 -5.68 -8.19
CA LEU A 351 20.98 -5.72 -9.61
C LEU A 351 20.42 -7.10 -10.00
N ASP A 352 21.05 -8.18 -9.55
CA ASP A 352 20.57 -9.55 -9.79
C ASP A 352 19.18 -9.76 -9.20
N GLU A 353 18.96 -9.30 -7.97
CA GLU A 353 17.65 -9.35 -7.32
C GLU A 353 16.61 -8.51 -8.07
N SER A 354 17.00 -7.32 -8.53
CA SER A 354 16.12 -6.45 -9.32
C SER A 354 15.71 -7.11 -10.64
N VAL A 355 16.65 -7.73 -11.35
CA VAL A 355 16.39 -8.45 -12.61
C VAL A 355 15.51 -9.68 -12.35
N ARG A 356 15.80 -10.45 -11.30
CA ARG A 356 14.97 -11.58 -10.88
C ARG A 356 13.53 -11.12 -10.64
N TYR A 357 13.38 -10.09 -9.82
CA TYR A 357 12.07 -9.52 -9.47
C TYR A 357 11.29 -9.07 -10.71
N LEU A 358 11.91 -8.32 -11.63
CA LEU A 358 11.28 -7.82 -12.85
C LEU A 358 10.95 -8.94 -13.87
N ASN A 359 11.62 -10.09 -13.78
CA ASN A 359 11.23 -11.27 -14.55
C ASN A 359 9.97 -11.94 -14.00
N GLU A 360 9.85 -12.02 -12.69
CA GLU A 360 8.68 -12.56 -11.98
C GLU A 360 7.49 -11.59 -12.04
N HIS A 361 7.75 -10.27 -12.04
CA HIS A 361 6.78 -9.18 -12.01
C HIS A 361 6.97 -8.21 -13.19
N PRO A 362 6.67 -8.63 -14.43
CA PRO A 362 7.00 -7.87 -15.65
C PRO A 362 6.20 -6.57 -15.82
N THR A 363 5.16 -6.34 -15.05
CA THR A 363 4.37 -5.10 -15.05
C THR A 363 5.03 -3.99 -14.23
N GLU A 364 5.98 -4.36 -13.37
CA GLU A 364 6.62 -3.48 -12.43
C GLU A 364 7.80 -2.72 -13.02
N THR A 365 8.21 -1.66 -12.36
CA THR A 365 9.38 -0.83 -12.68
C THR A 365 10.15 -0.56 -11.40
N ILE A 366 11.47 -0.57 -11.47
CA ILE A 366 12.34 -0.18 -10.37
C ILE A 366 13.04 1.14 -10.74
N VAL A 367 12.82 2.18 -9.95
CA VAL A 367 13.59 3.42 -10.02
C VAL A 367 14.76 3.29 -9.08
N MET A 368 15.97 3.29 -9.60
CA MET A 368 17.18 3.06 -8.81
C MET A 368 18.09 4.27 -8.86
N MET A 369 18.13 5.02 -7.78
CA MET A 369 19.09 6.08 -7.58
C MET A 369 20.41 5.47 -7.09
N VAL A 370 21.45 5.57 -7.89
CA VAL A 370 22.78 5.09 -7.52
C VAL A 370 23.68 6.27 -7.19
N LYS A 371 24.14 6.32 -5.95
CA LYS A 371 25.05 7.35 -5.44
C LYS A 371 26.41 6.73 -5.07
N GLN A 372 27.48 7.39 -5.49
CA GLN A 372 28.79 7.08 -4.95
C GLN A 372 29.00 7.88 -3.66
N ASP A 373 29.20 7.18 -2.55
CA ASP A 373 29.55 7.79 -1.27
C ASP A 373 31.04 7.66 -0.95
N ASP A 374 31.72 6.62 -1.44
CA ASP A 374 33.15 6.38 -1.21
C ASP A 374 33.77 5.60 -2.39
N GLY A 375 35.11 5.49 -2.42
CA GLY A 375 35.84 4.73 -3.42
C GLY A 375 35.96 5.39 -4.80
N SER A 376 36.10 4.56 -5.86
CA SER A 376 36.35 5.03 -7.23
C SER A 376 35.08 5.28 -8.02
N THR A 377 34.87 6.52 -8.44
CA THR A 377 33.78 6.92 -9.36
C THR A 377 33.93 6.24 -10.72
N GLU A 378 35.16 6.15 -11.23
CA GLU A 378 35.47 5.47 -12.50
C GLU A 378 35.13 3.99 -12.41
N GLY A 379 35.51 3.32 -11.31
CA GLY A 379 35.20 1.92 -11.07
C GLY A 379 33.70 1.66 -11.02
N LEU A 380 32.93 2.52 -10.33
CA LEU A 380 31.46 2.42 -10.28
C LEU A 380 30.84 2.57 -11.68
N ALA A 381 31.28 3.59 -12.45
CA ALA A 381 30.78 3.82 -13.80
C ALA A 381 31.07 2.62 -14.73
N LYS A 382 32.26 2.05 -14.67
CA LYS A 382 32.64 0.84 -15.45
C LYS A 382 31.82 -0.38 -15.03
N ALA A 383 31.65 -0.61 -13.73
CA ALA A 383 30.87 -1.74 -13.22
C ALA A 383 29.42 -1.68 -13.73
N ILE A 384 28.75 -0.53 -13.61
CA ILE A 384 27.40 -0.31 -14.14
C ILE A 384 27.36 -0.42 -15.67
N GLY A 385 28.39 0.12 -16.37
CA GLY A 385 28.50 -0.01 -17.83
C GLY A 385 28.55 -1.48 -18.28
N ARG A 386 29.27 -2.35 -17.59
CA ARG A 386 29.30 -3.80 -17.88
C ARG A 386 27.92 -4.43 -17.71
N PHE A 387 27.19 -4.08 -16.66
CA PHE A 387 25.83 -4.53 -16.44
C PHE A 387 24.91 -4.07 -17.59
N ILE A 388 24.91 -2.80 -17.90
CA ILE A 388 24.10 -2.25 -19.00
C ILE A 388 24.44 -2.95 -20.34
N LYS A 389 25.72 -3.17 -20.60
CA LYS A 389 26.18 -3.86 -21.81
C LYS A 389 25.61 -5.29 -21.89
N SER A 390 25.61 -6.02 -20.79
CA SER A 390 25.04 -7.38 -20.74
C SER A 390 23.52 -7.36 -20.96
N GLU A 391 22.83 -6.43 -20.34
CA GLU A 391 21.38 -6.28 -20.45
C GLU A 391 20.92 -5.88 -21.86
N VAL A 392 21.63 -4.94 -22.50
CA VAL A 392 21.32 -4.52 -23.88
C VAL A 392 21.59 -5.63 -24.89
N ALA A 393 22.53 -6.53 -24.59
CA ALA A 393 22.83 -7.70 -25.44
C ALA A 393 21.90 -8.90 -25.15
N ALA A 394 21.16 -8.88 -24.05
CA ALA A 394 20.23 -9.95 -23.69
C ALA A 394 18.95 -9.93 -24.55
N GLU A 395 18.27 -11.08 -24.63
CA GLU A 395 16.98 -11.19 -25.33
C GLU A 395 15.91 -10.27 -24.71
N LYS A 396 15.93 -10.13 -23.37
CA LYS A 396 15.08 -9.22 -22.61
C LYS A 396 15.97 -8.24 -21.85
N CYS A 397 15.86 -6.97 -22.18
CA CYS A 397 16.63 -5.90 -21.53
C CYS A 397 15.85 -5.32 -20.34
N HIS A 398 16.41 -5.44 -19.14
CA HIS A 398 15.80 -4.91 -17.91
C HIS A 398 16.31 -3.51 -17.55
N VAL A 399 16.87 -2.76 -18.48
CA VAL A 399 17.34 -1.40 -18.26
C VAL A 399 16.63 -0.42 -19.19
N TRP A 400 16.14 0.68 -18.63
CA TRP A 400 15.71 1.82 -19.44
C TRP A 400 16.94 2.53 -20.01
N THR A 401 17.07 2.55 -21.31
CA THR A 401 18.25 3.10 -22.01
C THR A 401 18.09 4.55 -22.45
N GLY A 402 17.06 5.24 -21.97
CA GLY A 402 16.85 6.69 -22.15
C GLY A 402 17.42 7.51 -20.99
N ASN A 403 17.53 8.81 -21.20
CA ASN A 403 17.84 9.80 -20.15
C ASN A 403 16.66 10.75 -19.88
N GLU A 404 15.51 10.49 -20.49
CA GLU A 404 14.22 11.10 -20.22
C GLU A 404 13.40 10.26 -19.24
N ILE A 405 12.38 10.87 -18.63
CA ILE A 405 11.41 10.14 -17.81
C ILE A 405 10.50 9.34 -18.76
N PRO A 406 10.46 8.00 -18.63
CA PRO A 406 9.61 7.16 -19.48
C PRO A 406 8.13 7.25 -19.11
N SER A 407 7.28 6.83 -20.01
CA SER A 407 5.92 6.39 -19.66
C SER A 407 5.96 5.09 -18.82
N VAL A 408 4.88 4.80 -18.12
CA VAL A 408 4.73 3.53 -17.37
C VAL A 408 4.95 2.34 -18.28
N LYS A 409 4.37 2.33 -19.48
CA LYS A 409 4.55 1.27 -20.47
C LYS A 409 6.00 1.04 -20.87
N GLU A 410 6.75 2.10 -21.13
CA GLU A 410 8.15 2.01 -21.54
C GLU A 410 9.05 1.51 -20.41
N ALA A 411 8.67 1.83 -19.17
CA ALA A 411 9.39 1.47 -17.96
C ALA A 411 9.10 0.05 -17.45
N ARG A 412 7.96 -0.57 -17.83
CA ARG A 412 7.59 -1.92 -17.38
C ARG A 412 8.69 -2.93 -17.63
N GLY A 413 8.98 -3.75 -16.61
CA GLY A 413 10.03 -4.75 -16.60
C GLY A 413 11.45 -4.18 -16.62
N LYS A 414 11.64 -2.89 -16.26
CA LYS A 414 12.95 -2.24 -16.36
C LYS A 414 13.35 -1.49 -15.10
N ILE A 415 14.66 -1.40 -14.91
CA ILE A 415 15.33 -0.50 -13.98
C ILE A 415 15.51 0.85 -14.68
N VAL A 416 15.02 1.91 -14.08
CA VAL A 416 15.24 3.31 -14.48
C VAL A 416 16.31 3.88 -13.56
N PHE A 417 17.53 4.05 -14.07
CA PHE A 417 18.63 4.59 -13.29
C PHE A 417 18.53 6.11 -13.11
N LEU A 418 18.79 6.55 -11.88
CA LEU A 418 19.04 7.94 -11.52
C LEU A 418 20.49 8.00 -11.03
N ARG A 419 21.35 8.66 -11.80
CA ARG A 419 22.78 8.61 -11.62
C ARG A 419 23.28 9.77 -10.75
N ARG A 420 23.63 9.49 -9.49
CA ARG A 420 24.28 10.42 -8.54
C ARG A 420 25.79 10.16 -8.43
N TYR A 421 26.44 9.91 -9.55
CA TYR A 421 27.89 9.83 -9.70
C TYR A 421 28.30 10.43 -11.05
N GLU A 422 29.50 10.95 -11.14
CA GLU A 422 30.01 11.57 -12.37
C GLU A 422 30.55 10.51 -13.34
N ILE A 423 30.39 10.73 -14.64
CA ILE A 423 31.10 10.01 -15.71
C ILE A 423 32.11 10.98 -16.29
N ASP A 424 33.38 10.86 -15.84
CA ASP A 424 34.50 11.61 -16.38
C ASP A 424 34.99 10.93 -17.66
N THR A 425 34.57 11.43 -18.82
CA THR A 425 34.92 10.84 -20.11
C THR A 425 36.42 10.90 -20.44
N ALA A 426 37.23 11.70 -19.71
CA ALA A 426 38.67 11.69 -19.81
C ALA A 426 39.30 10.44 -19.14
N LYS A 427 38.59 9.78 -18.21
CA LYS A 427 39.03 8.59 -17.52
C LYS A 427 38.31 7.32 -18.01
N TYR A 428 37.03 7.44 -18.26
CA TYR A 428 36.18 6.38 -18.80
C TYR A 428 35.16 6.96 -19.77
N ASP A 429 35.36 6.70 -21.05
CA ASP A 429 34.36 7.02 -22.06
C ASP A 429 33.52 5.76 -22.33
N PRO A 430 32.21 5.77 -22.01
CA PRO A 430 31.30 4.65 -22.33
C PRO A 430 31.34 4.22 -23.81
N ALA A 431 31.65 5.13 -24.72
CA ALA A 431 31.76 4.82 -26.14
C ALA A 431 32.89 3.81 -26.48
N ASP A 432 33.95 3.76 -25.68
CA ASP A 432 35.04 2.78 -25.84
C ASP A 432 34.54 1.35 -25.63
N ASP A 433 33.52 1.18 -24.80
CA ASP A 433 32.83 -0.10 -24.57
C ASP A 433 31.62 -0.35 -25.50
N GLY A 434 31.36 0.56 -26.43
CA GLY A 434 30.21 0.52 -27.32
C GLY A 434 28.89 0.91 -26.66
N LEU A 435 28.96 1.63 -25.54
CA LEU A 435 27.82 2.13 -24.78
C LEU A 435 27.55 3.61 -25.13
N GLN A 436 26.32 4.04 -24.85
CA GLN A 436 25.94 5.44 -24.96
C GLN A 436 25.77 6.01 -23.53
N THR A 437 26.29 7.20 -23.27
CA THR A 437 26.19 7.83 -21.93
C THR A 437 24.74 7.93 -21.44
N ARG A 438 23.76 8.15 -22.35
CA ARG A 438 22.33 8.20 -22.01
C ARG A 438 21.78 6.89 -21.44
N TRP A 439 22.44 5.74 -21.67
CA TRP A 439 22.01 4.45 -21.15
C TRP A 439 22.23 4.32 -19.64
N PHE A 440 23.05 5.21 -19.05
CA PHE A 440 23.27 5.30 -17.61
C PHE A 440 22.16 6.05 -16.88
N GLY A 441 21.06 6.36 -17.55
CA GLY A 441 19.87 6.98 -16.99
C GLY A 441 19.96 8.51 -16.85
N ILE A 442 19.09 9.06 -15.99
CA ILE A 442 18.97 10.49 -15.73
C ILE A 442 20.15 10.97 -14.90
N ASP A 443 20.82 12.03 -15.36
CA ASP A 443 22.02 12.59 -14.72
C ASP A 443 21.68 13.48 -13.53
N LEU A 444 21.87 12.98 -12.32
CA LEU A 444 21.75 13.72 -11.06
C LEU A 444 23.12 13.93 -10.38
N SER A 445 24.23 13.83 -11.12
CA SER A 445 25.59 13.96 -10.59
C SER A 445 25.90 15.31 -9.96
N LYS A 446 25.11 16.33 -10.28
CA LYS A 446 25.24 17.69 -9.71
C LYS A 446 24.41 17.92 -8.45
N TRP A 447 23.72 16.88 -7.96
CA TRP A 447 22.98 16.99 -6.70
C TRP A 447 23.95 17.14 -5.53
N ASP A 448 23.89 18.30 -4.89
CA ASP A 448 24.69 18.65 -3.71
C ASP A 448 23.87 18.46 -2.43
N ASP A 449 24.26 17.50 -1.60
CA ASP A 449 23.56 17.13 -0.38
C ASP A 449 23.49 18.26 0.67
N TYR A 450 24.46 19.18 0.65
CA TYR A 450 24.54 20.24 1.66
C TYR A 450 23.66 21.44 1.37
N SER A 451 23.25 21.64 0.14
CA SER A 451 22.50 22.82 -0.30
C SER A 451 21.03 22.81 0.12
N TYR A 452 20.52 21.65 0.59
CA TYR A 452 19.07 21.42 0.73
C TYR A 452 18.61 21.28 2.17
N SER A 453 19.55 21.18 3.15
CA SER A 453 19.22 20.97 4.56
C SER A 453 18.45 22.14 5.20
N ASP A 454 18.58 23.34 4.66
CA ASP A 454 17.96 24.56 5.20
C ASP A 454 16.73 25.03 4.40
N THR A 455 16.38 24.39 3.32
CA THR A 455 15.24 24.81 2.46
C THR A 455 13.98 24.04 2.80
N LYS A 456 12.87 24.77 2.97
CA LYS A 456 11.53 24.21 3.19
C LYS A 456 10.85 23.69 1.94
N TYR A 457 11.48 23.87 0.78
CA TYR A 457 10.89 23.57 -0.52
C TYR A 457 11.84 22.71 -1.34
N ALA A 458 11.28 21.94 -2.26
CA ALA A 458 12.09 21.21 -3.22
C ALA A 458 12.83 22.17 -4.15
N ILE A 459 14.08 21.83 -4.45
CA ILE A 459 14.96 22.59 -5.35
C ILE A 459 15.11 21.81 -6.65
N ASN A 460 15.16 22.52 -7.78
CA ASN A 460 15.46 21.91 -9.07
C ASN A 460 16.92 21.41 -9.08
N ILE A 461 17.09 20.09 -9.19
CA ILE A 461 18.41 19.43 -9.26
C ILE A 461 18.76 18.94 -10.67
N TYR A 462 17.80 18.92 -11.58
CA TYR A 462 17.98 18.54 -12.95
C TYR A 462 16.94 19.22 -13.83
N GLU A 463 17.40 19.97 -14.82
CA GLU A 463 16.56 20.60 -15.83
C GLU A 463 16.93 20.06 -17.21
N LYS A 464 15.94 19.55 -17.93
CA LYS A 464 16.13 19.01 -19.27
C LYS A 464 15.77 20.08 -20.32
N ASP A 465 16.78 20.59 -21.00
CA ASP A 465 16.67 21.71 -21.94
C ASP A 465 15.73 21.49 -23.12
N GLN A 466 15.52 20.26 -23.58
CA GLN A 466 14.78 19.97 -24.81
C GLN A 466 13.36 19.42 -24.63
N TYR A 467 13.02 18.91 -23.48
CA TYR A 467 11.75 18.20 -23.26
C TYR A 467 10.94 18.67 -22.05
N GLY A 468 11.36 19.73 -21.40
CA GLY A 468 10.63 20.38 -20.31
C GLY A 468 10.54 19.58 -19.00
N THR A 469 11.21 18.42 -18.92
CA THR A 469 11.16 17.60 -17.70
C THR A 469 12.26 18.02 -16.74
N SER A 470 11.89 18.28 -15.49
CA SER A 470 12.80 18.66 -14.41
C SER A 470 12.68 17.69 -13.24
N VAL A 471 13.74 17.60 -12.44
CA VAL A 471 13.75 16.83 -11.20
C VAL A 471 13.98 17.77 -10.02
N TYR A 472 13.09 17.69 -9.04
CA TYR A 472 13.15 18.47 -7.82
C TYR A 472 13.38 17.55 -6.62
N ALA A 473 14.13 18.01 -5.63
CA ALA A 473 14.33 17.29 -4.40
C ALA A 473 14.13 18.17 -3.17
N GLN A 474 13.41 17.65 -2.18
CA GLN A 474 13.42 18.11 -0.80
C GLN A 474 14.21 17.08 0.02
N ASP A 475 15.34 17.47 0.56
CA ASP A 475 16.27 16.62 1.30
C ASP A 475 16.78 17.32 2.58
N ALA A 476 15.87 17.97 3.30
CA ALA A 476 16.17 18.60 4.59
C ALA A 476 16.28 17.56 5.69
N TYR A 477 17.42 16.91 5.82
CA TYR A 477 17.63 15.78 6.75
C TYR A 477 18.01 16.22 8.19
N ASP A 478 18.67 17.36 8.38
CA ASP A 478 19.08 17.87 9.72
C ASP A 478 17.91 18.54 10.45
N GLN A 479 16.84 17.75 10.67
CA GLN A 479 15.60 18.21 11.31
C GLN A 479 15.14 17.22 12.37
N HIS A 480 14.38 17.74 13.37
CA HIS A 480 13.54 16.90 14.23
C HIS A 480 12.30 16.44 13.46
N ALA A 481 11.72 15.30 13.82
CA ALA A 481 10.54 14.72 13.16
C ALA A 481 9.40 15.74 12.98
N GLY A 482 9.08 16.53 14.01
CA GLY A 482 8.04 17.58 13.93
C GLY A 482 8.39 18.73 13.01
N GLY A 483 9.68 19.09 12.90
CA GLY A 483 10.15 20.12 11.95
C GLY A 483 10.20 19.60 10.53
N LYS A 484 10.52 18.32 10.32
CA LYS A 484 10.55 17.68 9.00
C LYS A 484 9.21 17.72 8.29
N LEU A 485 8.10 17.64 9.05
CA LEU A 485 6.77 17.72 8.48
C LEU A 485 6.54 19.04 7.72
N ASP A 486 7.02 20.18 8.23
CA ASP A 486 6.92 21.47 7.56
C ASP A 486 7.60 21.47 6.17
N TYR A 487 8.70 20.71 6.00
CA TYR A 487 9.42 20.58 4.73
C TYR A 487 8.67 19.67 3.75
N ILE A 488 8.11 18.57 4.25
CA ILE A 488 7.28 17.66 3.45
C ILE A 488 6.04 18.39 2.94
N GLU A 489 5.32 19.08 3.83
CA GLU A 489 4.10 19.83 3.50
C GLU A 489 4.40 21.01 2.56
N GLY A 490 5.52 21.71 2.75
CA GLY A 490 5.95 22.77 1.86
C GLY A 490 6.17 22.29 0.43
N THR A 491 6.80 21.12 0.26
CA THR A 491 6.98 20.50 -1.06
C THR A 491 5.65 20.06 -1.67
N LEU A 492 4.77 19.46 -0.90
CA LEU A 492 3.42 19.09 -1.36
C LEU A 492 2.60 20.32 -1.76
N ALA A 493 2.73 21.44 -1.05
CA ALA A 493 2.06 22.69 -1.41
C ALA A 493 2.54 23.23 -2.77
N GLN A 494 3.84 23.14 -3.07
CA GLN A 494 4.38 23.49 -4.39
C GLN A 494 3.81 22.63 -5.53
N THR A 495 3.61 21.32 -5.27
CA THR A 495 3.13 20.36 -6.29
C THR A 495 1.63 20.49 -6.55
N THR A 496 0.84 20.86 -5.53
CA THR A 496 -0.61 20.97 -5.62
C THR A 496 -1.10 22.36 -6.05
N GLY A 497 -0.17 23.32 -6.20
CA GLY A 497 -0.50 24.71 -6.48
C GLY A 497 -1.14 25.45 -5.28
N ALA A 498 -1.04 24.87 -4.08
CA ALA A 498 -1.47 25.54 -2.84
C ALA A 498 -0.50 26.66 -2.44
N ASP A 499 0.77 26.56 -2.88
CA ASP A 499 1.75 27.64 -2.87
C ASP A 499 2.11 28.01 -4.30
N ASP A 500 1.54 29.11 -4.81
CA ASP A 500 1.75 29.66 -6.14
C ASP A 500 2.98 30.59 -6.22
N THR A 501 3.69 30.81 -5.11
CA THR A 501 4.89 31.65 -5.10
C THR A 501 6.12 30.96 -5.68
N ASN A 502 6.15 29.62 -5.64
CA ASN A 502 7.22 28.79 -6.21
C ASN A 502 6.70 27.42 -6.69
N PRO A 503 5.82 27.39 -7.70
CA PRO A 503 5.18 26.16 -8.16
C PRO A 503 6.18 25.24 -8.87
N ILE A 504 6.07 23.93 -8.61
CA ILE A 504 6.78 22.90 -9.39
C ILE A 504 5.95 22.56 -10.63
N PRO A 505 6.54 22.55 -11.83
CA PRO A 505 5.84 22.15 -13.06
C PRO A 505 5.27 20.72 -12.94
N SER A 506 4.07 20.51 -13.46
CA SER A 506 3.33 19.23 -13.32
C SER A 506 3.98 18.03 -14.03
N ASP A 507 4.91 18.29 -14.95
CA ASP A 507 5.71 17.29 -15.67
C ASP A 507 7.05 16.96 -14.99
N SER A 508 7.30 17.55 -13.81
CA SER A 508 8.52 17.33 -13.03
C SER A 508 8.46 16.06 -12.20
N TRP A 509 9.62 15.47 -11.96
CA TRP A 509 9.77 14.39 -10.97
C TRP A 509 10.21 14.98 -9.63
N ILE A 510 9.61 14.48 -8.52
CA ILE A 510 9.81 15.07 -7.21
C ILE A 510 10.23 13.99 -6.23
N PHE A 511 11.38 14.21 -5.58
CA PHE A 511 11.84 13.42 -4.44
C PHE A 511 11.55 14.19 -3.16
N ASN A 512 10.61 13.68 -2.36
CA ASN A 512 10.24 14.27 -1.08
C ASN A 512 10.65 13.31 0.05
N TYR A 513 11.87 13.50 0.56
CA TYR A 513 12.42 12.66 1.61
C TYR A 513 11.71 12.91 2.94
N THR A 514 11.22 11.85 3.55
CA THR A 514 10.57 11.89 4.87
C THR A 514 11.53 11.57 6.02
N SER A 515 12.70 10.99 5.72
CA SER A 515 13.74 10.70 6.69
C SER A 515 14.38 11.97 7.26
N CYS A 516 14.75 11.94 8.53
CA CYS A 516 15.45 13.03 9.19
C CYS A 516 16.30 12.53 10.36
N ALA A 517 17.40 13.24 10.65
CA ALA A 517 18.25 12.97 11.79
C ALA A 517 18.84 14.29 12.32
N LYS A 518 18.46 14.71 13.52
CA LYS A 518 19.09 15.86 14.15
C LYS A 518 20.04 15.42 15.27
N TRP A 519 21.30 15.83 15.14
CA TRP A 519 22.30 15.63 16.16
C TRP A 519 21.97 16.38 17.45
N LEU A 520 21.22 15.72 18.35
CA LEU A 520 21.25 16.02 19.76
C LEU A 520 21.70 14.77 20.49
N PRO A 521 22.55 14.89 21.52
CA PRO A 521 23.23 13.74 22.12
C PRO A 521 22.29 12.78 22.86
N PHE A 522 21.08 12.56 22.51
CA PHE A 522 20.13 11.58 23.10
C PHE A 522 18.73 11.53 22.44
N GLU A 523 18.49 12.16 21.31
CA GLU A 523 17.21 12.01 20.61
C GLU A 523 17.40 11.25 19.30
N LEU A 524 17.04 9.97 19.33
CA LEU A 524 16.77 9.19 18.12
C LEU A 524 15.43 9.64 17.55
N THR A 525 15.44 10.25 16.39
CA THR A 525 14.21 10.53 15.66
C THR A 525 13.70 9.22 15.07
N LYS A 526 12.48 8.84 15.44
CA LYS A 526 11.78 7.76 14.76
C LYS A 526 11.38 8.23 13.36
N GLU A 527 11.41 7.33 12.40
CA GLU A 527 10.81 7.53 11.08
C GLU A 527 9.38 8.06 11.21
N ILE A 528 9.04 8.97 10.31
CA ILE A 528 7.69 9.54 10.23
C ILE A 528 6.79 8.59 9.45
#